data_2cca1e88bc3a1b824c7c62cc8b94e64c
#
_entry.id   2cca1e88bc3a1b824c7c62cc8b94e64c
#
_cell.length_a   1.000
_cell.length_b   1.000
_cell.length_c   1.000
_cell.angle_alpha   90.00
_cell.angle_beta   90.00
_cell.angle_gamma   90.00
#
_symmetry.space_group_name_H-M   'P 1'
#
loop_
_entity.id
_entity.type
_entity.pdbx_description
1 polymer ?
#
loop_
_entity_poly.entity_id
_entity_poly.type
_entity_poly.pdbx_seq_one_letter_code
_entity_poly.pdbx_strand_id
1 'polypeptide(L)'
;TNRGCPFSCTFCQEGEEYFNKVRRKSLSFVKTELDYIAKKVRPEAGLWITDSNWAMYKWDEDIADHIASIQKKISWPREMITSTGKSQLERIIKIANKLNNAMFISNSIQSMNPDVLKEIKRKNLPPAELEKNKESLKSIRQEPEIIVPLPNETKKTFFEGINTLLDNGKNQRFAVFQCLILTNTEMANTNTISKFGLNI
;
A
#
# COMPACT_ATOMS: atom_id res chain seq x y z
N THR A 1 7.92 -9.34 6.55
CA THR A 1 7.39 -10.68 6.78
C THR A 1 7.37 -11.49 5.49
N ASN A 2 7.22 -10.85 4.34
CA ASN A 2 7.36 -11.47 3.04
C ASN A 2 8.17 -10.60 2.05
N ARG A 3 8.48 -11.15 0.87
CA ARG A 3 9.21 -10.50 -0.21
C ARG A 3 8.53 -10.84 -1.53
N GLY A 4 8.45 -9.85 -2.42
CA GLY A 4 7.82 -9.96 -3.72
C GLY A 4 6.43 -9.35 -3.76
N CYS A 5 5.95 -9.10 -4.98
CA CYS A 5 4.68 -8.46 -5.27
C CYS A 5 3.99 -9.18 -6.44
N PRO A 6 2.72 -9.59 -6.35
CA PRO A 6 2.05 -10.32 -7.42
C PRO A 6 1.52 -9.40 -8.53
N PHE A 7 1.79 -8.11 -8.44
CA PHE A 7 1.32 -7.11 -9.41
C PHE A 7 2.46 -6.70 -10.35
N SER A 8 2.10 -6.31 -11.58
CA SER A 8 3.03 -5.96 -12.67
C SER A 8 2.95 -4.48 -13.05
N CYS A 9 2.91 -3.58 -12.05
CA CYS A 9 2.84 -2.15 -12.30
C CYS A 9 4.09 -1.67 -13.05
N THR A 10 3.94 -1.00 -14.19
CA THR A 10 5.03 -0.67 -15.13
C THR A 10 6.05 0.33 -14.56
N PHE A 11 5.65 1.14 -13.59
CA PHE A 11 6.50 2.15 -12.92
C PHE A 11 7.28 1.58 -11.72
N CYS A 12 6.93 0.37 -11.27
CA CYS A 12 7.44 -0.19 -10.03
C CYS A 12 8.49 -1.26 -10.31
N GLN A 13 9.62 -1.19 -9.61
CA GLN A 13 10.66 -2.20 -9.74
C GLN A 13 10.19 -3.61 -9.34
N GLU A 14 9.26 -3.72 -8.37
CA GLU A 14 8.64 -5.00 -8.01
C GLU A 14 7.56 -5.46 -9.02
N GLY A 15 7.27 -4.67 -10.06
CA GLY A 15 6.45 -5.07 -11.20
C GLY A 15 7.12 -6.08 -12.13
N GLU A 16 8.43 -6.24 -12.02
CA GLU A 16 9.22 -7.16 -12.82
C GLU A 16 8.98 -8.62 -12.43
N GLU A 17 9.06 -9.53 -13.41
CA GLU A 17 8.77 -10.97 -13.25
C GLU A 17 9.56 -11.62 -12.11
N TYR A 18 10.80 -11.19 -11.88
CA TYR A 18 11.63 -11.69 -10.78
C TYR A 18 10.95 -11.57 -9.40
N PHE A 19 10.14 -10.51 -9.19
CA PHE A 19 9.46 -10.24 -7.92
C PHE A 19 8.05 -10.82 -7.82
N ASN A 20 7.50 -11.37 -8.91
CA ASN A 20 6.11 -11.85 -8.94
C ASN A 20 5.84 -13.02 -7.99
N LYS A 21 6.86 -13.76 -7.61
CA LYS A 21 6.75 -14.86 -6.65
C LYS A 21 6.90 -14.35 -5.22
N VAL A 22 5.78 -14.24 -4.53
CA VAL A 22 5.79 -13.86 -3.10
C VAL A 22 6.37 -15.00 -2.26
N ARG A 23 7.40 -14.70 -1.49
CA ARG A 23 8.09 -15.59 -0.56
C ARG A 23 7.90 -15.09 0.85
N ARG A 24 7.28 -15.91 1.71
CA ARG A 24 7.07 -15.59 3.11
C ARG A 24 8.16 -16.17 4.01
N LYS A 25 8.51 -15.48 5.07
CA LYS A 25 9.22 -16.05 6.22
C LYS A 25 8.32 -17.01 6.99
N SER A 26 8.89 -17.95 7.72
CA SER A 26 8.08 -18.78 8.60
C SER A 26 7.43 -17.95 9.70
N LEU A 27 6.24 -18.33 10.11
CA LEU A 27 5.51 -17.62 11.17
C LEU A 27 6.30 -17.60 12.49
N SER A 28 6.95 -18.72 12.83
CA SER A 28 7.80 -18.83 14.02
C SER A 28 8.96 -17.83 13.99
N PHE A 29 9.61 -17.71 12.84
CA PHE A 29 10.71 -16.75 12.65
C PHE A 29 10.22 -15.31 12.87
N VAL A 30 9.11 -14.92 12.22
CA VAL A 30 8.55 -13.57 12.34
C VAL A 30 8.14 -13.26 13.79
N LYS A 31 7.52 -14.21 14.47
CA LYS A 31 7.17 -14.05 15.90
C LYS A 31 8.40 -13.84 16.77
N THR A 32 9.45 -14.63 16.55
CA THR A 32 10.71 -14.48 17.30
C THR A 32 11.37 -13.11 17.05
N GLU A 33 11.37 -12.62 15.79
CA GLU A 33 11.86 -11.27 15.47
C GLU A 33 11.04 -10.20 16.22
N LEU A 34 9.71 -10.29 16.18
CA LEU A 34 8.82 -9.34 16.86
C LEU A 34 9.01 -9.34 18.37
N ASP A 35 9.14 -10.51 18.99
CA ASP A 35 9.41 -10.64 20.43
C ASP A 35 10.77 -10.07 20.81
N TYR A 36 11.78 -10.25 19.96
CA TYR A 36 13.10 -9.65 20.16
C TYR A 36 13.04 -8.13 20.09
N ILE A 37 12.38 -7.58 19.06
CA ILE A 37 12.20 -6.14 18.88
C ILE A 37 11.46 -5.56 20.10
N ALA A 38 10.35 -6.19 20.48
CA ALA A 38 9.53 -5.75 21.63
C ALA A 38 10.30 -5.65 22.95
N LYS A 39 11.32 -6.51 23.14
CA LYS A 39 12.19 -6.48 24.34
C LYS A 39 13.24 -5.35 24.30
N LYS A 40 13.55 -4.82 23.12
CA LYS A 40 14.67 -3.88 22.93
C LYS A 40 14.23 -2.49 22.50
N VAL A 41 13.03 -2.37 21.95
CA VAL A 41 12.52 -1.12 21.40
C VAL A 41 12.15 -0.13 22.51
N ARG A 42 12.33 1.16 22.23
CA ARG A 42 11.81 2.22 23.08
C ARG A 42 10.29 2.31 22.91
N PRO A 43 9.53 2.60 23.99
CA PRO A 43 8.06 2.61 23.95
C PRO A 43 7.44 3.56 22.91
N GLU A 44 8.14 4.65 22.58
CA GLU A 44 7.69 5.65 21.62
C GLU A 44 8.01 5.31 20.16
N ALA A 45 8.84 4.30 19.91
CA ALA A 45 9.19 3.92 18.54
C ALA A 45 8.06 3.17 17.85
N GLY A 46 7.79 3.49 16.58
CA GLY A 46 6.86 2.75 15.73
C GLY A 46 7.43 1.44 15.23
N LEU A 47 6.57 0.61 14.65
CA LEU A 47 6.96 -0.60 13.93
C LEU A 47 6.82 -0.40 12.43
N TRP A 48 7.89 -0.63 11.68
CA TRP A 48 7.83 -0.59 10.22
C TRP A 48 7.91 -2.00 9.64
N ILE A 49 6.80 -2.44 8.98
CA ILE A 49 6.77 -3.67 8.19
C ILE A 49 6.98 -3.31 6.73
N THR A 50 8.11 -3.72 6.17
CA THR A 50 8.55 -3.34 4.81
C THR A 50 8.04 -4.28 3.71
N ASP A 51 6.92 -4.94 3.92
CA ASP A 51 6.25 -5.75 2.91
C ASP A 51 5.51 -4.85 1.91
N SER A 52 5.47 -5.23 0.64
CA SER A 52 4.84 -4.42 -0.42
C SER A 52 3.32 -4.49 -0.42
N ASN A 53 2.72 -5.47 0.26
CA ASN A 53 1.27 -5.69 0.29
C ASN A 53 0.85 -6.36 1.62
N TRP A 54 1.26 -5.80 2.74
CA TRP A 54 0.92 -6.36 4.04
C TRP A 54 -0.59 -6.32 4.32
N ALA A 55 -1.08 -7.25 5.13
CA ALA A 55 -2.49 -7.48 5.43
C ALA A 55 -3.33 -7.99 4.25
N MET A 56 -2.73 -8.24 3.08
CA MET A 56 -3.41 -8.84 1.94
C MET A 56 -3.51 -10.37 2.04
N TYR A 57 -2.52 -11.00 2.65
CA TYR A 57 -2.42 -12.45 2.68
C TYR A 57 -3.03 -13.04 3.95
N LYS A 58 -3.57 -14.26 3.84
CA LYS A 58 -4.21 -14.94 4.98
C LYS A 58 -3.26 -15.13 6.17
N TRP A 59 -2.00 -15.39 5.92
CA TRP A 59 -0.99 -15.56 6.98
C TRP A 59 -0.63 -14.28 7.73
N ASP A 60 -0.97 -13.11 7.20
CA ASP A 60 -0.76 -11.83 7.88
C ASP A 60 -1.68 -11.70 9.11
N GLU A 61 -2.81 -12.43 9.13
CA GLU A 61 -3.71 -12.46 10.28
C GLU A 61 -3.02 -13.06 11.52
N ASP A 62 -2.23 -14.13 11.35
CA ASP A 62 -1.50 -14.78 12.46
C ASP A 62 -0.38 -13.88 13.01
N ILE A 63 0.23 -13.06 12.13
CA ILE A 63 1.23 -12.07 12.53
C ILE A 63 0.55 -10.92 13.27
N ALA A 64 -0.59 -10.44 12.77
CA ALA A 64 -1.38 -9.41 13.44
C ALA A 64 -1.86 -9.86 14.83
N ASP A 65 -2.27 -11.11 14.99
CA ASP A 65 -2.62 -11.69 16.29
C ASP A 65 -1.44 -11.64 17.27
N HIS A 66 -0.25 -11.96 16.80
CA HIS A 66 0.95 -11.88 17.62
C HIS A 66 1.29 -10.44 18.03
N ILE A 67 1.24 -9.49 17.07
CA ILE A 67 1.44 -8.06 17.35
C ILE A 67 0.40 -7.56 18.36
N ALA A 68 -0.88 -7.90 18.19
CA ALA A 68 -1.92 -7.53 19.14
C ALA A 68 -1.67 -8.11 20.56
N SER A 69 -1.09 -9.31 20.64
CA SER A 69 -0.69 -9.88 21.92
C SER A 69 0.45 -9.11 22.60
N ILE A 70 1.40 -8.60 21.82
CA ILE A 70 2.47 -7.72 22.30
C ILE A 70 1.88 -6.39 22.77
N GLN A 71 0.97 -5.78 21.98
CA GLN A 71 0.29 -4.54 22.35
C GLN A 71 -0.41 -4.64 23.71
N LYS A 72 -1.09 -5.77 23.97
CA LYS A 72 -1.75 -6.02 25.26
C LYS A 72 -0.78 -6.08 26.44
N LYS A 73 0.45 -6.55 26.22
CA LYS A 73 1.48 -6.70 27.29
C LYS A 73 2.25 -5.43 27.61
N ILE A 74 2.63 -4.69 26.55
CA ILE A 74 3.59 -3.58 26.70
C ILE A 74 3.13 -2.29 25.98
N SER A 75 1.90 -2.24 25.45
CA SER A 75 1.34 -1.09 24.71
C SER A 75 2.21 -0.65 23.51
N TRP A 76 2.90 -1.60 22.85
CA TRP A 76 3.74 -1.41 21.67
C TRP A 76 3.40 -2.43 20.58
N PRO A 77 3.43 -2.07 19.29
CA PRO A 77 3.60 -0.71 18.73
C PRO A 77 2.33 0.14 18.84
N ARG A 78 2.51 1.45 19.07
CA ARG A 78 1.40 2.42 19.02
C ARG A 78 1.13 2.94 17.62
N GLU A 79 2.17 2.91 16.78
CA GLU A 79 2.10 3.30 15.38
C GLU A 79 2.81 2.27 14.52
N MET A 80 2.19 1.93 13.38
CA MET A 80 2.75 1.01 12.40
C MET A 80 2.74 1.64 11.03
N ILE A 81 3.88 1.54 10.35
CA ILE A 81 4.03 1.96 8.95
C ILE A 81 4.13 0.70 8.09
N THR A 82 3.31 0.61 7.07
CA THR A 82 3.34 -0.50 6.11
C THR A 82 2.63 -0.12 4.82
N SER A 83 3.07 -0.69 3.70
CA SER A 83 2.29 -0.65 2.46
C SER A 83 1.22 -1.73 2.52
N THR A 84 -0.05 -1.32 2.61
CA THR A 84 -1.16 -2.26 2.67
C THR A 84 -1.44 -2.90 1.31
N GLY A 85 -2.09 -4.05 1.32
CA GLY A 85 -2.44 -4.78 0.12
C GLY A 85 -3.38 -4.00 -0.81
N LYS A 86 -3.33 -4.35 -2.08
CA LYS A 86 -4.11 -3.73 -3.16
C LYS A 86 -5.39 -4.50 -3.48
N SER A 87 -5.72 -5.47 -2.67
CA SER A 87 -6.93 -6.29 -2.70
C SER A 87 -7.21 -6.84 -1.31
N GLN A 88 -8.36 -7.52 -1.13
CA GLN A 88 -8.74 -8.09 0.16
C GLN A 88 -9.01 -7.03 1.25
N LEU A 89 -9.70 -5.97 0.89
CA LEU A 89 -9.99 -4.83 1.77
C LEU A 89 -10.60 -5.25 3.11
N GLU A 90 -11.52 -6.21 3.12
CA GLU A 90 -12.13 -6.71 4.36
C GLU A 90 -11.10 -7.29 5.34
N ARG A 91 -10.07 -8.01 4.83
CA ARG A 91 -8.99 -8.53 5.67
C ARG A 91 -8.11 -7.39 6.20
N ILE A 92 -7.79 -6.41 5.37
CA ILE A 92 -7.00 -5.24 5.77
C ILE A 92 -7.72 -4.49 6.90
N ILE A 93 -9.02 -4.25 6.75
CA ILE A 93 -9.87 -3.62 7.77
C ILE A 93 -9.88 -4.44 9.06
N LYS A 94 -10.09 -5.75 8.95
CA LYS A 94 -10.08 -6.67 10.10
C LYS A 94 -8.77 -6.59 10.88
N ILE A 95 -7.63 -6.58 10.17
CA ILE A 95 -6.31 -6.47 10.78
C ILE A 95 -6.10 -5.09 11.41
N ALA A 96 -6.47 -4.00 10.73
CA ALA A 96 -6.34 -2.66 11.26
C ALA A 96 -7.11 -2.49 12.59
N ASN A 97 -8.37 -2.96 12.64
CA ASN A 97 -9.18 -2.94 13.85
C ASN A 97 -8.58 -3.79 14.97
N LYS A 98 -8.06 -4.97 14.64
CA LYS A 98 -7.39 -5.86 15.60
C LYS A 98 -6.16 -5.22 16.25
N LEU A 99 -5.46 -4.37 15.51
CA LEU A 99 -4.28 -3.64 15.96
C LEU A 99 -4.61 -2.30 16.60
N ASN A 100 -5.85 -2.08 17.03
CA ASN A 100 -6.30 -0.86 17.68
C ASN A 100 -6.00 0.40 16.86
N ASN A 101 -6.15 0.31 15.54
CA ASN A 101 -5.85 1.36 14.58
C ASN A 101 -4.41 1.90 14.66
N ALA A 102 -3.47 1.10 15.16
CA ALA A 102 -2.04 1.46 15.14
C ALA A 102 -1.48 1.59 13.71
N MET A 103 -2.08 0.90 12.74
CA MET A 103 -1.75 1.05 11.32
C MET A 103 -2.78 1.92 10.59
N PHE A 104 -2.33 2.62 9.56
CA PHE A 104 -3.20 3.25 8.58
C PHE A 104 -3.30 2.39 7.32
N ILE A 105 -4.35 2.60 6.53
CA ILE A 105 -4.50 1.96 5.23
C ILE A 105 -3.83 2.87 4.19
N SER A 106 -2.71 2.45 3.66
CA SER A 106 -2.06 3.07 2.50
C SER A 106 -2.88 2.70 1.27
N ASN A 107 -3.63 3.66 0.76
CA ASN A 107 -4.45 3.45 -0.42
C ASN A 107 -3.70 3.98 -1.65
N SER A 108 -2.80 3.16 -2.19
CA SER A 108 -1.97 3.51 -3.35
C SER A 108 -2.81 3.54 -4.62
N ILE A 109 -3.59 4.59 -4.82
CA ILE A 109 -4.50 4.78 -5.96
C ILE A 109 -3.71 5.01 -7.26
N GLN A 110 -2.62 5.78 -7.17
CA GLN A 110 -1.72 6.20 -8.24
C GLN A 110 -2.34 7.19 -9.24
N SER A 111 -3.49 6.90 -9.83
CA SER A 111 -4.33 7.77 -10.64
C SER A 111 -5.80 7.39 -10.51
N MET A 112 -6.69 8.33 -10.79
CA MET A 112 -8.13 8.08 -10.91
C MET A 112 -8.56 7.88 -12.37
N ASN A 113 -7.65 8.12 -13.34
CA ASN A 113 -7.93 8.00 -14.76
C ASN A 113 -7.81 6.53 -15.22
N PRO A 114 -8.89 5.92 -15.76
CA PRO A 114 -8.86 4.53 -16.22
C PRO A 114 -7.82 4.24 -17.30
N ASP A 115 -7.58 5.17 -18.22
CA ASP A 115 -6.62 5.00 -19.31
C ASP A 115 -5.18 5.01 -18.78
N VAL A 116 -4.90 5.87 -17.78
CA VAL A 116 -3.63 5.85 -17.05
C VAL A 116 -3.45 4.52 -16.33
N LEU A 117 -4.46 4.09 -15.58
CA LEU A 117 -4.41 2.83 -14.82
C LEU A 117 -4.17 1.62 -15.73
N LYS A 118 -4.81 1.61 -16.90
CA LYS A 118 -4.60 0.57 -17.92
C LYS A 118 -3.16 0.56 -18.42
N GLU A 119 -2.60 1.75 -18.73
CA GLU A 119 -1.24 1.88 -19.26
C GLU A 119 -0.18 1.45 -18.23
N ILE A 120 -0.37 1.80 -16.97
CA ILE A 120 0.55 1.41 -15.90
C ILE A 120 0.26 0.02 -15.32
N LYS A 121 -0.62 -0.76 -15.96
CA LYS A 121 -1.03 -2.13 -15.54
C LYS A 121 -1.52 -2.18 -14.09
N ARG A 122 -2.28 -1.18 -13.67
CA ARG A 122 -2.79 -1.05 -12.31
C ARG A 122 -4.32 -1.16 -12.28
N LYS A 123 -4.82 -1.80 -11.23
CA LYS A 123 -6.25 -1.81 -10.89
C LYS A 123 -6.43 -1.26 -9.50
N ASN A 124 -7.27 -0.25 -9.35
CA ASN A 124 -7.71 0.24 -8.05
C ASN A 124 -8.80 -0.67 -7.47
N LEU A 125 -9.04 -0.53 -6.17
CA LEU A 125 -10.18 -1.20 -5.53
C LEU A 125 -11.49 -0.77 -6.20
N PRO A 126 -12.39 -1.71 -6.48
CA PRO A 126 -13.68 -1.39 -7.10
C PRO A 126 -14.48 -0.42 -6.21
N PRO A 127 -15.15 0.60 -6.80
CA PRO A 127 -16.00 1.53 -6.03
C PRO A 127 -17.05 0.81 -5.17
N ALA A 128 -17.62 -0.27 -5.67
CA ALA A 128 -18.59 -1.08 -4.92
C ALA A 128 -17.98 -1.71 -3.66
N GLU A 129 -16.71 -2.13 -3.69
CA GLU A 129 -16.02 -2.67 -2.52
C GLU A 129 -15.74 -1.57 -1.48
N LEU A 130 -15.38 -0.38 -1.94
CA LEU A 130 -15.19 0.78 -1.05
C LEU A 130 -16.51 1.20 -0.40
N GLU A 131 -17.59 1.29 -1.17
CA GLU A 131 -18.92 1.66 -0.63
C GLU A 131 -19.44 0.61 0.38
N LYS A 132 -19.30 -0.70 0.07
CA LYS A 132 -19.64 -1.79 0.99
C LYS A 132 -18.92 -1.67 2.34
N ASN A 133 -17.68 -1.20 2.35
CA ASN A 133 -16.84 -1.11 3.56
C ASN A 133 -16.78 0.30 4.15
N LYS A 134 -17.55 1.25 3.63
CA LYS A 134 -17.48 2.67 3.98
C LYS A 134 -17.57 2.97 5.47
N GLU A 135 -18.51 2.32 6.17
CA GLU A 135 -18.69 2.53 7.61
C GLU A 135 -17.46 2.04 8.41
N SER A 136 -16.92 0.87 8.06
CA SER A 136 -15.71 0.33 8.70
C SER A 136 -14.48 1.18 8.43
N LEU A 137 -14.41 1.80 7.26
CA LEU A 137 -13.29 2.66 6.88
C LEU A 137 -13.30 4.02 7.60
N LYS A 138 -14.45 4.49 8.09
CA LYS A 138 -14.56 5.79 8.80
C LYS A 138 -13.71 5.88 10.06
N SER A 139 -13.51 4.75 10.74
CA SER A 139 -12.73 4.68 11.97
C SER A 139 -11.24 4.44 11.75
N ILE A 140 -10.82 4.15 10.52
CA ILE A 140 -9.43 3.81 10.19
C ILE A 140 -8.81 4.97 9.40
N ARG A 141 -7.65 5.42 9.83
CA ARG A 141 -6.87 6.42 9.09
C ARG A 141 -6.51 5.87 7.71
N GLN A 142 -6.76 6.65 6.67
CA GLN A 142 -6.43 6.32 5.29
C GLN A 142 -5.49 7.39 4.74
N GLU A 143 -4.52 6.97 3.95
CA GLU A 143 -3.61 7.87 3.23
C GLU A 143 -3.58 7.47 1.75
N PRO A 144 -4.45 8.06 0.91
CA PRO A 144 -4.38 7.90 -0.54
C PRO A 144 -3.06 8.43 -1.10
N GLU A 145 -2.48 7.67 -2.01
CA GLU A 145 -1.23 8.01 -2.69
C GLU A 145 -1.47 8.10 -4.19
N ILE A 146 -0.97 9.15 -4.82
CA ILE A 146 -1.02 9.39 -6.26
C ILE A 146 0.37 9.71 -6.79
N ILE A 147 0.60 9.34 -8.05
CA ILE A 147 1.86 9.62 -8.75
C ILE A 147 1.58 10.54 -9.94
N VAL A 148 2.41 11.55 -10.13
CA VAL A 148 2.28 12.53 -11.22
C VAL A 148 3.65 12.94 -11.77
N PRO A 149 3.78 13.13 -13.12
CA PRO A 149 2.84 12.67 -14.14
C PRO A 149 3.02 11.18 -14.43
N LEU A 150 1.93 10.52 -14.78
CA LEU A 150 1.97 9.14 -15.30
C LEU A 150 1.69 9.15 -16.81
N PRO A 151 2.10 8.11 -17.57
CA PRO A 151 1.74 7.97 -18.98
C PRO A 151 0.23 8.10 -19.21
N ASN A 152 -0.16 8.84 -20.26
CA ASN A 152 -1.55 9.21 -20.58
C ASN A 152 -2.24 10.18 -19.59
N GLU A 153 -1.60 10.60 -18.51
CA GLU A 153 -2.18 11.60 -17.62
C GLU A 153 -2.09 12.99 -18.25
N THR A 154 -3.20 13.71 -18.22
CA THR A 154 -3.24 15.14 -18.63
C THR A 154 -3.45 16.01 -17.39
N LYS A 155 -3.10 17.29 -17.47
CA LYS A 155 -3.39 18.26 -16.41
C LYS A 155 -4.88 18.23 -16.02
N LYS A 156 -5.78 18.13 -17.01
CA LYS A 156 -7.22 18.07 -16.80
C LYS A 156 -7.62 16.83 -16.00
N THR A 157 -7.24 15.63 -16.47
CA THR A 157 -7.62 14.37 -15.83
C THR A 157 -7.00 14.21 -14.44
N PHE A 158 -5.79 14.73 -14.23
CA PHE A 158 -5.17 14.78 -12.92
C PHE A 158 -5.99 15.59 -11.92
N PHE A 159 -6.38 16.83 -12.28
CA PHE A 159 -7.19 17.67 -11.38
C PHE A 159 -8.61 17.14 -11.18
N GLU A 160 -9.22 16.52 -12.20
CA GLU A 160 -10.50 15.81 -12.01
C GLU A 160 -10.36 14.66 -11.00
N GLY A 161 -9.27 13.90 -11.05
CA GLY A 161 -8.95 12.87 -10.07
C GLY A 161 -8.77 13.42 -8.65
N ILE A 162 -8.01 14.52 -8.50
CA ILE A 162 -7.86 15.22 -7.21
C ILE A 162 -9.20 15.66 -6.65
N ASN A 163 -10.03 16.31 -7.46
CA ASN A 163 -11.36 16.77 -7.02
C ASN A 163 -12.22 15.59 -6.56
N THR A 164 -12.20 14.48 -7.30
CA THR A 164 -12.93 13.25 -6.90
C THR A 164 -12.45 12.73 -5.55
N LEU A 165 -11.15 12.77 -5.27
CA LEU A 165 -10.60 12.33 -3.97
C LEU A 165 -11.00 13.28 -2.84
N LEU A 166 -11.01 14.60 -3.09
CA LEU A 166 -11.43 15.60 -2.10
C LEU A 166 -12.92 15.50 -1.79
N ASP A 167 -13.75 15.29 -2.79
CA ASP A 167 -15.22 15.17 -2.62
C ASP A 167 -15.59 13.89 -1.85
N ASN A 168 -14.87 12.82 -2.05
CA ASN A 168 -15.10 11.53 -1.37
C ASN A 168 -14.46 11.44 0.02
N GLY A 169 -13.50 12.31 0.33
CA GLY A 169 -12.74 12.30 1.57
C GLY A 169 -12.96 13.51 2.42
N LYS A 170 -13.81 13.43 3.45
CA LYS A 170 -13.88 14.48 4.46
C LYS A 170 -12.53 14.57 5.18
N ASN A 171 -11.74 15.60 4.87
CA ASN A 171 -10.46 15.93 5.51
C ASN A 171 -9.37 14.83 5.38
N GLN A 172 -9.33 14.10 4.29
CA GLN A 172 -8.28 13.12 4.08
C GLN A 172 -6.98 13.81 3.62
N ARG A 173 -5.91 13.45 4.29
CA ARG A 173 -4.56 13.72 3.81
C ARG A 173 -4.26 12.74 2.69
N PHE A 174 -3.78 13.22 1.55
CA PHE A 174 -3.24 12.37 0.49
C PHE A 174 -1.83 12.82 0.13
N ALA A 175 -1.02 11.86 -0.31
CA ALA A 175 0.34 12.11 -0.76
C ALA A 175 0.39 12.16 -2.28
N VAL A 176 1.08 13.17 -2.81
CA VAL A 176 1.35 13.31 -4.25
C VAL A 176 2.84 13.10 -4.46
N PHE A 177 3.19 12.07 -5.20
CA PHE A 177 4.57 11.74 -5.51
C PHE A 177 4.91 12.11 -6.95
N GLN A 178 6.08 12.68 -7.16
CA GLN A 178 6.63 12.82 -8.50
C GLN A 178 6.92 11.43 -9.08
N CYS A 179 6.52 11.20 -10.33
CA CYS A 179 6.89 9.99 -11.05
C CYS A 179 8.40 9.99 -11.32
N LEU A 180 9.08 8.99 -10.82
CA LEU A 180 10.48 8.73 -11.12
C LEU A 180 10.57 7.52 -12.04
N ILE A 181 11.33 7.65 -13.12
CA ILE A 181 11.61 6.53 -14.02
C ILE A 181 12.73 5.71 -13.40
N LEU A 182 12.35 4.61 -12.77
CA LEU A 182 13.32 3.70 -12.15
C LEU A 182 13.95 2.79 -13.20
N THR A 183 15.26 2.63 -13.14
CA THR A 183 15.99 1.71 -14.01
C THR A 183 15.46 0.28 -13.85
N ASN A 184 15.49 -0.50 -14.93
CA ASN A 184 14.98 -1.87 -15.00
C ASN A 184 13.46 -2.01 -14.75
N THR A 185 12.68 -0.95 -14.94
CA THR A 185 11.21 -1.04 -15.00
C THR A 185 10.72 -1.01 -16.43
N GLU A 186 9.50 -1.53 -16.68
CA GLU A 186 8.89 -1.45 -18.01
C GLU A 186 8.72 0.02 -18.45
N MET A 187 8.50 0.94 -17.52
CA MET A 187 8.41 2.37 -17.81
C MET A 187 9.74 2.95 -18.32
N ALA A 188 10.89 2.38 -17.94
CA ALA A 188 12.21 2.78 -18.39
C ALA A 188 12.59 2.24 -19.77
N ASN A 189 11.75 1.40 -20.39
CA ASN A 189 12.02 0.89 -21.73
C ASN A 189 12.00 1.99 -22.78
N THR A 190 12.95 1.96 -23.71
CA THR A 190 13.09 2.94 -24.78
C THR A 190 11.78 3.18 -25.55
N ASN A 191 11.02 2.10 -25.81
CA ASN A 191 9.72 2.21 -26.49
C ASN A 191 8.69 3.00 -25.67
N THR A 192 8.64 2.79 -24.35
CA THR A 192 7.74 3.53 -23.45
C THR A 192 8.13 4.99 -23.37
N ILE A 193 9.43 5.26 -23.23
CA ILE A 193 9.99 6.62 -23.19
C ILE A 193 9.63 7.38 -24.48
N SER A 194 9.87 6.77 -25.64
CA SER A 194 9.56 7.39 -26.95
C SER A 194 8.05 7.59 -27.16
N LYS A 195 7.24 6.59 -26.77
CA LYS A 195 5.77 6.62 -26.93
C LYS A 195 5.14 7.78 -26.16
N PHE A 196 5.64 8.09 -24.98
CA PHE A 196 5.06 9.10 -24.09
C PHE A 196 5.88 10.36 -23.95
N GLY A 197 7.00 10.49 -24.67
CA GLY A 197 7.89 11.65 -24.60
C GLY A 197 8.43 11.88 -23.18
N LEU A 198 8.75 10.80 -22.46
CA LEU A 198 9.26 10.91 -21.11
C LEU A 198 10.68 11.44 -21.12
N ASN A 199 10.95 12.46 -20.31
CA ASN A 199 12.31 12.96 -20.09
C ASN A 199 12.90 12.30 -18.84
N ILE A 200 14.14 11.81 -18.98
CA ILE A 200 14.91 11.18 -17.89
C ILE A 200 15.91 12.20 -17.35
#